data_bcad75bbf25c702fc1004a4f2bcdb66e
#
_entry.id   bcad75bbf25c702fc1004a4f2bcdb66e
#
_cell.length_a   1.000
_cell.length_b   1.000
_cell.length_c   1.000
_cell.angle_alpha   90.00
_cell.angle_beta   90.00
_cell.angle_gamma   90.00
#
_symmetry.space_group_name_H-M   'P 1'
#
loop_
_entity.id
_entity.type
_entity.pdbx_description
1 polymer ?
#
loop_
_entity_poly.entity_id
_entity_poly.type
_entity_poly.pdbx_seq_one_letter_code
_entity_poly.pdbx_strand_id
1 'polypeptide(L)'
;MKTGTTRIQIGFSQLPEARSESHFKIIRQWLKNCDENHQAYKCHASNSTFLPTRLIDVGCNGSDSVRLYETQVTDSIRYLALSHAWGKKPPYFRTFKRDIEKYKEGIKIADLTTTFKDAVNVTRELGVQYLWIDSICIIQRDELDDGDFEQESARMEEIFSSAYCVLAASSAEGQSDGFLNEREGSDREFVTFDRQGQPPFYICRFIDDFKEHVLEGPLNKRGWVMQERALARRTIYFTNKQTYWECGEGVRCETLTKMEK
;
A
#
# COMPACT_ATOMS: atom_id res chain seq x y z
N MET A 1 31.63 26.37 -12.55
CA MET A 1 30.63 25.70 -13.41
C MET A 1 30.69 24.21 -13.11
N LYS A 2 29.71 23.64 -12.40
CA LYS A 2 29.61 22.21 -12.21
C LYS A 2 28.91 21.67 -13.45
N THR A 3 29.64 20.89 -14.27
CA THR A 3 29.10 20.14 -15.38
C THR A 3 28.15 19.08 -14.80
N GLY A 4 26.85 19.39 -14.79
CA GLY A 4 25.84 18.39 -14.45
C GLY A 4 25.87 17.29 -15.50
N THR A 5 26.33 16.11 -15.10
CA THR A 5 26.18 14.90 -15.93
C THR A 5 24.69 14.61 -16.03
N THR A 6 24.08 14.95 -17.15
CA THR A 6 22.70 14.58 -17.43
C THR A 6 22.65 13.07 -17.55
N ARG A 7 22.26 12.38 -16.48
CA ARG A 7 22.04 10.93 -16.52
C ARG A 7 20.81 10.68 -17.39
N ILE A 8 20.99 10.01 -18.52
CA ILE A 8 19.87 9.47 -19.30
C ILE A 8 19.26 8.37 -18.45
N GLN A 9 18.01 8.57 -18.09
CA GLN A 9 17.24 7.62 -17.32
C GLN A 9 16.60 6.61 -18.27
N ILE A 10 16.72 5.32 -17.96
CA ILE A 10 16.07 4.26 -18.71
C ILE A 10 14.80 3.87 -17.97
N GLY A 11 13.66 3.97 -18.62
CA GLY A 11 12.37 3.65 -18.04
C GLY A 11 11.31 3.38 -19.11
N PHE A 12 10.07 3.14 -18.67
CA PHE A 12 8.95 2.96 -19.59
C PHE A 12 8.46 4.30 -20.13
N SER A 13 8.17 4.35 -21.44
CA SER A 13 7.54 5.51 -22.07
C SER A 13 6.12 5.74 -21.58
N GLN A 14 5.41 4.68 -21.23
CA GLN A 14 4.07 4.72 -20.66
C GLN A 14 4.04 3.88 -19.39
N LEU A 15 3.34 4.35 -18.37
CA LEU A 15 3.07 3.55 -17.18
C LEU A 15 1.97 2.55 -17.47
N PRO A 16 1.99 1.37 -16.83
CA PRO A 16 0.86 0.46 -16.86
C PRO A 16 -0.38 1.13 -16.30
N GLU A 17 -1.53 0.81 -16.82
CA GLU A 17 -2.80 1.20 -16.21
C GLU A 17 -2.89 0.65 -14.77
N ALA A 18 -3.44 1.46 -13.87
CA ALA A 18 -3.74 1.00 -12.53
C ALA A 18 -4.63 -0.25 -12.58
N ARG A 19 -4.46 -1.18 -11.67
CA ARG A 19 -5.14 -2.50 -11.63
C ARG A 19 -4.76 -3.50 -12.73
N SER A 20 -3.95 -3.12 -13.73
CA SER A 20 -3.53 -4.03 -14.77
C SER A 20 -2.56 -5.12 -14.22
N GLU A 21 -2.51 -6.25 -14.91
CA GLU A 21 -1.54 -7.31 -14.59
C GLU A 21 -0.08 -6.79 -14.66
N SER A 22 0.21 -5.91 -15.62
CA SER A 22 1.53 -5.27 -15.75
C SER A 22 1.88 -4.40 -14.56
N HIS A 23 0.91 -3.67 -13.99
CA HIS A 23 1.08 -2.88 -12.77
C HIS A 23 1.43 -3.78 -11.59
N PHE A 24 0.61 -4.81 -11.32
CA PHE A 24 0.86 -5.73 -10.22
C PHE A 24 2.15 -6.56 -10.41
N LYS A 25 2.54 -6.86 -11.65
CA LYS A 25 3.80 -7.53 -11.95
C LYS A 25 5.01 -6.70 -11.50
N ILE A 26 5.00 -5.39 -11.69
CA ILE A 26 6.06 -4.50 -11.20
C ILE A 26 6.13 -4.56 -9.66
N ILE A 27 4.99 -4.44 -8.98
CA ILE A 27 4.93 -4.47 -7.52
C ILE A 27 5.43 -5.81 -6.97
N ARG A 28 4.97 -6.93 -7.56
CA ARG A 28 5.44 -8.27 -7.19
C ARG A 28 6.95 -8.42 -7.41
N GLN A 29 7.49 -7.82 -8.49
CA GLN A 29 8.94 -7.85 -8.75
C GLN A 29 9.73 -7.07 -7.69
N TRP A 30 9.23 -5.93 -7.21
CA TRP A 30 9.87 -5.18 -6.11
C TRP A 30 9.89 -5.98 -4.81
N LEU A 31 8.75 -6.60 -4.44
CA LEU A 31 8.66 -7.46 -3.26
C LEU A 31 9.62 -8.64 -3.37
N LYS A 32 9.60 -9.35 -4.49
CA LYS A 32 10.50 -10.49 -4.74
C LYS A 32 11.97 -10.09 -4.65
N ASN A 33 12.35 -9.01 -5.34
CA ASN A 33 13.74 -8.52 -5.30
C ASN A 33 14.17 -8.15 -3.87
N CYS A 34 13.27 -7.51 -3.11
CA CYS A 34 13.54 -7.18 -1.73
C CYS A 34 13.68 -8.43 -0.84
N ASP A 35 12.84 -9.44 -1.05
CA ASP A 35 12.93 -10.70 -0.31
C ASP A 35 14.23 -11.45 -0.58
N GLU A 36 14.67 -11.46 -1.83
CA GLU A 36 15.84 -12.25 -2.27
C GLU A 36 17.18 -11.53 -2.00
N ASN A 37 17.22 -10.20 -2.11
CA ASN A 37 18.48 -9.46 -2.20
C ASN A 37 18.71 -8.41 -1.10
N HIS A 38 17.70 -8.05 -0.30
CA HIS A 38 17.83 -6.95 0.67
C HIS A 38 18.03 -7.40 2.13
N GLN A 39 18.66 -8.54 2.36
CA GLN A 39 18.89 -9.06 3.73
C GLN A 39 19.73 -8.10 4.58
N ALA A 40 20.72 -7.43 4.00
CA ALA A 40 21.58 -6.47 4.69
C ALA A 40 20.85 -5.17 5.11
N TYR A 41 19.70 -4.87 4.51
CA TYR A 41 18.97 -3.61 4.70
C TYR A 41 17.86 -3.69 5.75
N LYS A 42 17.76 -4.80 6.50
CA LYS A 42 16.71 -5.03 7.51
C LYS A 42 15.28 -4.86 6.97
N CYS A 43 15.08 -5.15 5.68
CA CYS A 43 13.76 -5.06 5.04
C CYS A 43 12.81 -6.15 5.49
N HIS A 44 13.33 -7.24 6.06
CA HIS A 44 12.51 -8.32 6.60
C HIS A 44 12.14 -8.03 8.05
N ALA A 45 10.94 -8.43 8.47
CA ALA A 45 10.62 -8.47 9.87
C ALA A 45 11.69 -9.33 10.56
N SER A 46 12.38 -8.81 11.57
CA SER A 46 13.12 -9.66 12.49
C SER A 46 12.15 -10.73 12.96
N ASN A 47 12.61 -11.89 13.42
CA ASN A 47 11.80 -13.04 13.91
C ASN A 47 10.78 -12.63 14.98
N SER A 48 10.01 -11.57 14.71
CA SER A 48 8.93 -11.08 15.54
C SER A 48 7.80 -12.09 15.45
N THR A 49 7.46 -12.68 16.59
CA THR A 49 6.25 -13.49 16.75
C THR A 49 5.01 -12.64 16.94
N PHE A 50 5.14 -11.30 16.81
CA PHE A 50 4.04 -10.38 16.99
C PHE A 50 3.02 -10.48 15.84
N LEU A 51 1.77 -10.62 16.24
CA LEU A 51 0.60 -10.48 15.36
C LEU A 51 -0.40 -9.50 15.96
N PRO A 52 -1.08 -8.69 15.13
CA PRO A 52 -2.24 -7.92 15.57
C PRO A 52 -3.32 -8.85 16.12
N THR A 53 -4.13 -8.39 17.06
CA THR A 53 -5.22 -9.19 17.66
C THR A 53 -6.21 -9.68 16.60
N ARG A 54 -6.45 -8.87 15.57
CA ARG A 54 -7.34 -9.22 14.46
C ARG A 54 -6.75 -8.83 13.12
N LEU A 55 -7.08 -9.62 12.13
CA LEU A 55 -6.75 -9.42 10.73
C LEU A 55 -8.00 -9.64 9.87
N ILE A 56 -7.98 -9.16 8.65
CA ILE A 56 -8.97 -9.47 7.63
C ILE A 56 -8.41 -10.62 6.79
N ASP A 57 -9.06 -11.77 6.80
CA ASP A 57 -8.82 -12.84 5.83
C ASP A 57 -9.51 -12.44 4.52
N VAL A 58 -8.71 -12.12 3.50
CA VAL A 58 -9.22 -11.64 2.21
C VAL A 58 -9.71 -12.77 1.31
N GLY A 59 -9.53 -14.04 1.72
CA GLY A 59 -9.92 -15.20 0.94
C GLY A 59 -9.08 -15.35 -0.35
N CYS A 60 -9.58 -16.14 -1.29
CA CYS A 60 -8.94 -16.33 -2.59
C CYS A 60 -9.41 -15.29 -3.62
N ASN A 61 -8.69 -15.17 -4.74
CA ASN A 61 -9.14 -14.39 -5.88
C ASN A 61 -10.51 -14.87 -6.37
N GLY A 62 -11.42 -13.93 -6.59
CA GLY A 62 -12.80 -14.21 -6.99
C GLY A 62 -13.78 -14.45 -5.84
N SER A 63 -13.35 -14.52 -4.58
CA SER A 63 -14.26 -14.51 -3.44
C SER A 63 -15.02 -13.19 -3.38
N ASP A 64 -16.33 -13.25 -3.14
CA ASP A 64 -17.21 -12.09 -2.99
C ASP A 64 -17.27 -11.54 -1.56
N SER A 65 -16.54 -12.17 -0.64
CA SER A 65 -16.49 -11.81 0.76
C SER A 65 -15.09 -11.88 1.34
N VAL A 66 -14.90 -11.17 2.45
CA VAL A 66 -13.76 -11.24 3.38
C VAL A 66 -14.30 -11.53 4.77
N ARG A 67 -13.46 -11.89 5.72
CA ARG A 67 -13.90 -12.10 7.11
C ARG A 67 -12.89 -11.59 8.11
N LEU A 68 -13.37 -11.21 9.27
CA LEU A 68 -12.53 -10.87 10.40
C LEU A 68 -11.96 -12.16 11.02
N TYR A 69 -10.66 -12.19 11.21
CA TYR A 69 -9.94 -13.31 11.80
C TYR A 69 -9.26 -12.88 13.10
N GLU A 70 -9.53 -13.56 14.19
CA GLU A 70 -8.81 -13.38 15.46
C GLU A 70 -7.57 -14.26 15.47
N THR A 71 -6.41 -13.63 15.60
CA THR A 71 -5.12 -14.34 15.55
C THR A 71 -4.90 -15.20 16.80
N GLN A 72 -4.19 -16.31 16.60
CA GLN A 72 -3.82 -17.24 17.67
C GLN A 72 -2.32 -17.16 17.91
N VAL A 73 -1.88 -17.46 19.13
CA VAL A 73 -0.46 -17.43 19.51
C VAL A 73 0.40 -18.38 18.67
N THR A 74 -0.21 -19.44 18.14
CA THR A 74 0.46 -20.45 17.30
C THR A 74 0.53 -20.07 15.83
N ASP A 75 -0.10 -18.96 15.43
CA ASP A 75 -0.15 -18.56 14.03
C ASP A 75 1.21 -18.09 13.54
N SER A 76 1.53 -18.47 12.31
CA SER A 76 2.66 -17.94 11.53
C SER A 76 2.10 -17.24 10.29
N ILE A 77 1.66 -16.01 10.47
CA ILE A 77 0.90 -15.26 9.49
C ILE A 77 1.75 -14.13 8.90
N ARG A 78 1.69 -13.99 7.57
CA ARG A 78 2.16 -12.82 6.84
C ARG A 78 0.97 -11.95 6.48
N TYR A 79 1.02 -10.66 6.80
CA TYR A 79 -0.06 -9.72 6.52
C TYR A 79 0.43 -8.42 5.92
N LEU A 80 -0.43 -7.73 5.18
CA LEU A 80 -0.25 -6.35 4.77
C LEU A 80 -0.98 -5.42 5.74
N ALA A 81 -0.49 -4.20 5.91
CA ALA A 81 -1.20 -3.17 6.69
C ALA A 81 -1.59 -2.01 5.76
N LEU A 82 -2.80 -1.50 5.90
CA LEU A 82 -3.28 -0.34 5.14
C LEU A 82 -3.07 0.95 5.94
N SER A 83 -2.30 1.88 5.37
CA SER A 83 -2.24 3.27 5.79
C SER A 83 -3.20 4.09 4.92
N HIS A 84 -4.24 4.68 5.52
CA HIS A 84 -5.28 5.40 4.78
C HIS A 84 -5.89 6.56 5.58
N ALA A 85 -6.51 7.49 4.86
CA ALA A 85 -7.32 8.51 5.47
C ALA A 85 -8.75 8.00 5.72
N TRP A 86 -9.32 8.32 6.87
CA TRP A 86 -10.73 8.00 7.16
C TRP A 86 -11.69 8.87 6.35
N GLY A 87 -11.27 10.09 6.00
CA GLY A 87 -12.10 11.09 5.34
C GLY A 87 -12.57 12.19 6.28
N LYS A 88 -13.18 13.23 5.69
CA LYS A 88 -13.60 14.43 6.43
C LYS A 88 -15.00 14.29 7.05
N LYS A 89 -15.80 13.35 6.55
CA LYS A 89 -17.23 13.22 6.93
C LYS A 89 -17.64 11.76 7.08
N PRO A 90 -18.39 11.40 8.15
CA PRO A 90 -19.05 10.10 8.27
C PRO A 90 -20.12 9.92 7.16
N PRO A 91 -20.64 8.69 6.96
CA PRO A 91 -20.34 7.51 7.76
C PRO A 91 -19.01 6.88 7.42
N TYR A 92 -18.31 6.33 8.42
CA TYR A 92 -17.09 5.54 8.23
C TYR A 92 -17.41 4.05 8.36
N PHE A 93 -16.80 3.23 7.53
CA PHE A 93 -16.82 1.79 7.72
C PHE A 93 -15.87 1.43 8.87
N ARG A 94 -16.43 0.92 9.97
CA ARG A 94 -15.71 0.61 11.20
C ARG A 94 -16.39 -0.51 11.96
N THR A 95 -15.64 -1.19 12.82
CA THR A 95 -16.11 -2.30 13.62
C THR A 95 -16.48 -1.85 15.02
N PHE A 96 -17.68 -2.19 15.46
CA PHE A 96 -18.11 -2.11 16.84
C PHE A 96 -18.19 -3.51 17.44
N LYS A 97 -18.23 -3.62 18.76
CA LYS A 97 -18.30 -4.92 19.46
C LYS A 97 -19.46 -5.78 18.98
N ARG A 98 -20.60 -5.17 18.70
CA ARG A 98 -21.79 -5.85 18.18
C ARG A 98 -21.63 -6.45 16.78
N ASP A 99 -20.64 -5.99 16.00
CA ASP A 99 -20.41 -6.42 14.62
C ASP A 99 -19.46 -7.62 14.50
N ILE A 100 -18.72 -7.94 15.58
CA ILE A 100 -17.62 -8.91 15.57
C ILE A 100 -18.06 -10.28 15.02
N GLU A 101 -19.10 -10.86 15.60
CA GLU A 101 -19.54 -12.21 15.20
C GLU A 101 -20.02 -12.21 13.75
N LYS A 102 -20.77 -11.19 13.33
CA LYS A 102 -21.18 -11.02 11.95
C LYS A 102 -19.97 -10.91 11.00
N TYR A 103 -18.94 -10.17 11.40
CA TYR A 103 -17.76 -9.95 10.55
C TYR A 103 -16.83 -11.17 10.52
N LYS A 104 -16.87 -12.03 11.53
CA LYS A 104 -16.21 -13.35 11.51
C LYS A 104 -16.91 -14.31 10.54
N GLU A 105 -18.23 -14.25 10.42
CA GLU A 105 -18.97 -15.02 9.42
C GLU A 105 -18.66 -14.54 8.00
N GLY A 106 -18.62 -13.22 7.79
CA GLY A 106 -18.25 -12.63 6.51
C GLY A 106 -18.73 -11.19 6.31
N ILE A 107 -17.95 -10.45 5.54
CA ILE A 107 -18.26 -9.11 5.05
C ILE A 107 -18.26 -9.18 3.53
N LYS A 108 -19.38 -8.87 2.89
CA LYS A 108 -19.45 -8.84 1.43
C LYS A 108 -18.55 -7.74 0.88
N ILE A 109 -17.79 -8.05 -0.17
CA ILE A 109 -16.96 -7.04 -0.85
C ILE A 109 -17.79 -5.84 -1.30
N ALA A 110 -19.03 -6.07 -1.74
CA ALA A 110 -19.95 -5.01 -2.16
C ALA A 110 -20.18 -3.96 -1.07
N ASP A 111 -20.21 -4.38 0.20
CA ASP A 111 -20.50 -3.53 1.37
C ASP A 111 -19.26 -2.71 1.81
N LEU A 112 -18.05 -3.11 1.40
CA LEU A 112 -16.82 -2.38 1.71
C LEU A 112 -16.78 -1.03 0.96
N THR A 113 -16.09 -0.06 1.54
CA THR A 113 -15.79 1.21 0.87
C THR A 113 -14.76 1.01 -0.25
N THR A 114 -14.64 1.95 -1.18
CA THR A 114 -13.79 1.82 -2.37
C THR A 114 -12.32 1.61 -2.00
N THR A 115 -11.81 2.37 -1.02
CA THR A 115 -10.42 2.24 -0.54
C THR A 115 -10.16 0.84 0.05
N PHE A 116 -11.12 0.25 0.75
CA PHE A 116 -10.97 -1.09 1.31
C PHE A 116 -11.09 -2.18 0.24
N LYS A 117 -11.96 -2.00 -0.76
CA LYS A 117 -12.03 -2.88 -1.95
C LYS A 117 -10.68 -2.90 -2.68
N ASP A 118 -10.07 -1.74 -2.86
CA ASP A 118 -8.75 -1.63 -3.49
C ASP A 118 -7.67 -2.33 -2.65
N ALA A 119 -7.67 -2.14 -1.33
CA ALA A 119 -6.72 -2.80 -0.44
C ALA A 119 -6.87 -4.33 -0.45
N VAL A 120 -8.09 -4.84 -0.45
CA VAL A 120 -8.37 -6.29 -0.59
C VAL A 120 -7.88 -6.80 -1.94
N ASN A 121 -8.15 -6.07 -3.03
CA ASN A 121 -7.69 -6.45 -4.37
C ASN A 121 -6.16 -6.52 -4.43
N VAL A 122 -5.46 -5.48 -3.96
CA VAL A 122 -3.98 -5.47 -3.92
C VAL A 122 -3.45 -6.63 -3.08
N THR A 123 -4.06 -6.90 -1.93
CA THR A 123 -3.63 -7.98 -1.03
C THR A 123 -3.71 -9.34 -1.72
N ARG A 124 -4.81 -9.60 -2.42
CA ARG A 124 -5.01 -10.81 -3.22
C ARG A 124 -4.02 -10.92 -4.37
N GLU A 125 -3.83 -9.82 -5.13
CA GLU A 125 -2.90 -9.77 -6.26
C GLU A 125 -1.44 -9.98 -5.85
N LEU A 126 -1.08 -9.59 -4.63
CA LEU A 126 0.25 -9.84 -4.08
C LEU A 126 0.40 -11.24 -3.46
N GLY A 127 -0.64 -12.08 -3.50
CA GLY A 127 -0.62 -13.44 -2.96
C GLY A 127 -0.52 -13.48 -1.42
N VAL A 128 -1.00 -12.44 -0.74
CA VAL A 128 -1.09 -12.37 0.72
C VAL A 128 -2.52 -12.60 1.15
N GLN A 129 -2.73 -13.44 2.16
CA GLN A 129 -4.07 -13.79 2.62
C GLN A 129 -4.64 -12.80 3.63
N TYR A 130 -3.79 -12.10 4.37
CA TYR A 130 -4.23 -11.32 5.51
C TYR A 130 -3.91 -9.83 5.33
N LEU A 131 -4.88 -9.00 5.71
CA LEU A 131 -4.80 -7.54 5.64
C LEU A 131 -5.20 -6.94 7.00
N TRP A 132 -4.46 -5.95 7.46
CA TRP A 132 -4.83 -5.16 8.63
C TRP A 132 -5.30 -3.77 8.20
N ILE A 133 -6.47 -3.37 8.71
CA ILE A 133 -7.06 -2.04 8.55
C ILE A 133 -7.53 -1.58 9.93
N ASP A 134 -7.03 -0.45 10.40
CA ASP A 134 -7.31 0.09 11.74
C ASP A 134 -8.80 0.14 12.06
N SER A 135 -9.61 0.70 11.17
CA SER A 135 -11.04 0.88 11.38
C SER A 135 -11.85 -0.43 11.40
N ILE A 136 -11.30 -1.53 10.87
CA ILE A 136 -11.95 -2.85 10.86
C ILE A 136 -11.35 -3.76 11.93
N CYS A 137 -10.04 -3.77 12.10
CA CYS A 137 -9.34 -4.68 13.00
C CYS A 137 -9.36 -4.21 14.46
N ILE A 138 -9.61 -2.92 14.70
CA ILE A 138 -9.75 -2.33 16.03
C ILE A 138 -11.24 -2.12 16.33
N ILE A 139 -11.70 -2.56 17.51
CA ILE A 139 -13.07 -2.33 17.95
C ILE A 139 -13.19 -0.85 18.38
N GLN A 140 -14.02 -0.12 17.66
CA GLN A 140 -14.24 1.30 17.92
C GLN A 140 -15.24 1.50 19.06
N ARG A 141 -15.04 2.56 19.82
CA ARG A 141 -15.96 2.97 20.88
C ARG A 141 -17.33 3.33 20.32
N ASP A 142 -18.38 2.91 21.02
CA ASP A 142 -19.74 3.40 20.84
C ASP A 142 -20.39 3.77 22.20
N GLU A 143 -21.70 3.99 22.21
CA GLU A 143 -22.44 4.38 23.42
C GLU A 143 -22.53 3.24 24.46
N LEU A 144 -22.33 1.99 24.06
CA LEU A 144 -22.54 0.80 24.86
C LEU A 144 -21.24 0.09 25.27
N ASP A 145 -20.13 0.38 24.55
CA ASP A 145 -18.85 -0.32 24.75
C ASP A 145 -17.66 0.59 24.40
N ASP A 146 -16.66 0.59 25.25
CA ASP A 146 -15.45 1.42 25.06
C ASP A 146 -14.55 0.92 23.91
N GLY A 147 -14.80 -0.29 23.39
CA GLY A 147 -13.95 -0.92 22.39
C GLY A 147 -12.58 -1.30 22.94
N ASP A 148 -11.62 -1.49 22.03
CA ASP A 148 -10.23 -1.81 22.40
C ASP A 148 -9.21 -0.85 21.77
N PHE A 149 -9.66 0.32 21.32
CA PHE A 149 -8.81 1.30 20.63
C PHE A 149 -7.57 1.69 21.44
N GLU A 150 -7.70 1.92 22.76
CA GLU A 150 -6.56 2.33 23.60
C GLU A 150 -5.48 1.25 23.64
N GLN A 151 -5.88 -0.01 23.73
CA GLN A 151 -4.97 -1.15 23.79
C GLN A 151 -4.30 -1.41 22.44
N GLU A 152 -5.08 -1.41 21.37
CA GLU A 152 -4.58 -1.70 20.01
C GLU A 152 -3.76 -0.51 19.44
N SER A 153 -4.14 0.74 19.74
CA SER A 153 -3.38 1.91 19.32
C SER A 153 -2.00 2.00 19.97
N ALA A 154 -1.85 1.54 21.20
CA ALA A 154 -0.55 1.43 21.87
C ALA A 154 0.40 0.44 21.16
N ARG A 155 -0.14 -0.47 20.35
CA ARG A 155 0.61 -1.50 19.60
C ARG A 155 0.86 -1.15 18.12
N MET A 156 0.51 0.06 17.69
CA MET A 156 0.66 0.50 16.30
C MET A 156 2.09 0.36 15.79
N GLU A 157 3.09 0.63 16.64
CA GLU A 157 4.50 0.43 16.30
C GLU A 157 4.80 -1.02 15.90
N GLU A 158 4.35 -1.97 16.70
CA GLU A 158 4.55 -3.40 16.44
C GLU A 158 3.76 -3.85 15.19
N ILE A 159 2.53 -3.34 15.00
CA ILE A 159 1.68 -3.65 13.86
C ILE A 159 2.35 -3.24 12.55
N PHE A 160 2.80 -1.99 12.42
CA PHE A 160 3.41 -1.50 11.18
C PHE A 160 4.82 -2.07 10.96
N SER A 161 5.61 -2.23 12.02
CA SER A 161 6.98 -2.78 11.92
C SER A 161 7.01 -4.28 11.65
N SER A 162 5.96 -5.04 12.01
CA SER A 162 5.84 -6.47 11.76
C SER A 162 5.09 -6.79 10.46
N ALA A 163 4.42 -5.82 9.85
CA ALA A 163 3.76 -6.02 8.57
C ALA A 163 4.76 -6.44 7.49
N TYR A 164 4.37 -7.38 6.64
CA TYR A 164 5.16 -7.78 5.48
C TYR A 164 5.40 -6.61 4.53
N CYS A 165 4.38 -5.79 4.32
CA CYS A 165 4.45 -4.54 3.58
C CYS A 165 3.27 -3.64 3.97
N VAL A 166 3.48 -2.33 3.93
CA VAL A 166 2.42 -1.33 4.12
C VAL A 166 1.91 -0.88 2.77
N LEU A 167 0.59 -0.84 2.60
CA LEU A 167 -0.10 -0.23 1.47
C LEU A 167 -0.48 1.20 1.89
N ALA A 168 0.10 2.20 1.26
CA ALA A 168 -0.23 3.60 1.52
C ALA A 168 -1.17 4.14 0.43
N ALA A 169 -2.43 4.38 0.81
CA ALA A 169 -3.47 4.94 -0.06
C ALA A 169 -3.26 6.45 -0.26
N SER A 170 -2.11 6.85 -0.85
CA SER A 170 -1.65 8.23 -0.89
C SER A 170 -2.52 9.16 -1.73
N SER A 171 -3.25 8.62 -2.70
CA SER A 171 -4.19 9.37 -3.53
C SER A 171 -5.59 9.52 -2.93
N ALA A 172 -5.94 8.73 -1.89
CA ALA A 172 -7.26 8.75 -1.28
C ALA A 172 -7.33 9.75 -0.13
N GLU A 173 -8.29 10.67 -0.14
CA GLU A 173 -8.60 11.58 0.98
C GLU A 173 -9.53 10.93 2.02
N GLY A 174 -10.11 9.76 1.71
CA GLY A 174 -11.05 9.06 2.58
C GLY A 174 -11.31 7.62 2.15
N GLN A 175 -12.14 6.95 2.95
CA GLN A 175 -12.50 5.55 2.73
C GLN A 175 -13.26 5.30 1.42
N SER A 176 -13.96 6.31 0.90
CA SER A 176 -14.83 6.18 -0.29
C SER A 176 -14.12 6.44 -1.61
N ASP A 177 -12.90 6.97 -1.61
CA ASP A 177 -12.27 7.52 -2.82
C ASP A 177 -11.60 6.43 -3.67
N GLY A 178 -11.04 5.40 -3.01
CA GLY A 178 -10.16 4.44 -3.66
C GLY A 178 -8.77 5.00 -3.95
N PHE A 179 -7.84 4.13 -4.31
CA PHE A 179 -6.47 4.52 -4.64
C PHE A 179 -5.91 3.82 -5.88
N LEU A 180 -6.68 2.94 -6.48
CA LEU A 180 -6.37 2.32 -7.78
C LEU A 180 -7.20 2.97 -8.91
N ASN A 181 -7.38 4.28 -8.83
CA ASN A 181 -8.10 5.04 -9.84
C ASN A 181 -7.26 5.24 -11.09
N GLU A 182 -7.93 5.63 -12.18
CA GLU A 182 -7.27 6.09 -13.39
C GLU A 182 -6.32 7.25 -13.05
N ARG A 183 -5.13 7.23 -13.65
CA ARG A 183 -4.07 8.17 -13.29
C ARG A 183 -4.16 9.44 -14.09
N GLU A 184 -3.98 10.56 -13.41
CA GLU A 184 -3.87 11.84 -14.08
C GLU A 184 -2.66 11.90 -15.02
N GLY A 185 -2.88 12.24 -16.28
CA GLY A 185 -1.81 12.37 -17.27
C GLY A 185 -1.25 11.04 -17.78
N SER A 186 -2.09 9.98 -17.80
CA SER A 186 -1.75 8.70 -18.41
C SER A 186 -1.37 8.83 -19.90
N ASP A 187 -1.93 9.83 -20.59
CA ASP A 187 -1.59 10.18 -21.97
C ASP A 187 -0.30 11.00 -22.04
N ARG A 188 0.81 10.37 -21.71
CA ARG A 188 2.10 11.05 -21.83
C ARG A 188 2.44 11.27 -23.28
N GLU A 189 2.69 12.53 -23.62
CA GLU A 189 3.37 12.85 -24.85
C GLU A 189 4.79 12.31 -24.78
N PHE A 190 5.12 11.42 -25.68
CA PHE A 190 6.48 10.95 -25.89
C PHE A 190 6.87 11.09 -27.35
N VAL A 191 8.13 11.35 -27.58
CA VAL A 191 8.71 11.41 -28.93
C VAL A 191 9.49 10.12 -29.14
N THR A 192 9.12 9.38 -30.18
CA THR A 192 9.82 8.18 -30.59
C THR A 192 10.94 8.50 -31.56
N PHE A 193 12.11 7.98 -31.32
CA PHE A 193 13.23 8.06 -32.23
C PHE A 193 13.57 6.67 -32.75
N ASP A 194 13.30 6.45 -34.03
CA ASP A 194 13.64 5.20 -34.68
C ASP A 194 15.10 5.23 -35.13
N ARG A 195 15.80 4.13 -34.86
CA ARG A 195 17.16 3.90 -35.33
C ARG A 195 17.16 2.65 -36.22
N GLN A 196 17.71 2.79 -37.42
CA GLN A 196 17.83 1.65 -38.34
C GLN A 196 18.60 0.50 -37.65
N GLY A 197 17.95 -0.66 -37.52
CA GLY A 197 18.56 -1.87 -36.98
C GLY A 197 18.75 -1.92 -35.44
N GLN A 198 18.19 -0.94 -34.69
CA GLN A 198 18.21 -0.93 -33.23
C GLN A 198 16.80 -0.68 -32.67
N PRO A 199 16.51 -1.10 -31.43
CA PRO A 199 15.25 -0.75 -30.78
C PRO A 199 15.03 0.77 -30.74
N PRO A 200 13.80 1.26 -30.94
CA PRO A 200 13.49 2.68 -30.82
C PRO A 200 13.75 3.15 -29.38
N PHE A 201 14.11 4.42 -29.21
CA PHE A 201 14.12 5.04 -27.89
C PHE A 201 13.07 6.14 -27.80
N TYR A 202 12.61 6.40 -26.59
CA TYR A 202 11.54 7.34 -26.30
C TYR A 202 12.07 8.47 -25.44
N ILE A 203 11.64 9.70 -25.73
CA ILE A 203 11.84 10.86 -24.85
C ILE A 203 10.47 11.24 -24.32
N CYS A 204 10.29 11.22 -23.03
CA CYS A 204 9.06 11.61 -22.36
C CYS A 204 9.36 12.60 -21.23
N ARG A 205 8.31 13.26 -20.76
CA ARG A 205 8.41 14.17 -19.61
C ARG A 205 8.82 13.36 -18.37
N PHE A 206 9.76 13.90 -17.60
CA PHE A 206 10.10 13.38 -16.28
C PHE A 206 8.94 13.57 -15.30
N ILE A 207 8.57 12.53 -14.58
CA ILE A 207 7.43 12.54 -13.64
C ILE A 207 7.80 12.03 -12.26
N ASP A 208 9.06 11.64 -12.04
CA ASP A 208 9.46 10.99 -10.80
C ASP A 208 9.74 12.05 -9.73
N ASP A 209 8.73 12.36 -8.94
CA ASP A 209 8.83 13.27 -7.80
C ASP A 209 8.23 12.64 -6.55
N PHE A 210 9.05 11.88 -5.83
CA PHE A 210 8.63 11.23 -4.58
C PHE A 210 8.28 12.27 -3.50
N LYS A 211 8.97 13.40 -3.49
CA LYS A 211 8.73 14.45 -2.51
C LYS A 211 7.33 15.03 -2.70
N GLU A 212 7.02 15.50 -3.89
CA GLU A 212 5.71 16.09 -4.20
C GLU A 212 4.59 15.05 -4.05
N HIS A 213 4.76 13.88 -4.68
CA HIS A 213 3.68 12.89 -4.78
C HIS A 213 3.39 12.15 -3.48
N VAL A 214 4.42 11.93 -2.64
CA VAL A 214 4.31 11.17 -1.40
C VAL A 214 4.48 12.06 -0.18
N LEU A 215 5.63 12.73 -0.01
CA LEU A 215 5.93 13.43 1.24
C LEU A 215 5.01 14.63 1.49
N GLU A 216 4.67 15.36 0.44
CA GLU A 216 3.77 16.51 0.47
C GLU A 216 2.32 16.12 0.15
N GLY A 217 2.09 14.84 -0.16
CA GLY A 217 0.78 14.29 -0.49
C GLY A 217 -0.24 14.37 0.65
N PRO A 218 -1.55 14.23 0.33
CA PRO A 218 -2.65 14.37 1.30
C PRO A 218 -2.52 13.46 2.51
N LEU A 219 -2.11 12.21 2.30
CA LEU A 219 -2.00 11.21 3.36
C LEU A 219 -0.96 11.62 4.41
N ASN A 220 0.21 12.11 3.98
CA ASN A 220 1.32 12.48 4.88
C ASN A 220 1.10 13.77 5.70
N LYS A 221 0.03 14.53 5.43
CA LYS A 221 -0.37 15.68 6.26
C LYS A 221 -0.99 15.28 7.61
N ARG A 222 -1.22 13.97 7.83
CA ARG A 222 -1.76 13.43 9.08
C ARG A 222 -0.62 13.01 10.00
N GLY A 223 -0.67 13.44 11.27
CA GLY A 223 0.41 13.20 12.24
C GLY A 223 0.77 11.72 12.43
N TRP A 224 -0.22 10.82 12.44
CA TRP A 224 -0.01 9.38 12.60
C TRP A 224 0.68 8.72 11.41
N VAL A 225 0.42 9.19 10.18
CA VAL A 225 0.99 8.61 8.96
C VAL A 225 2.50 8.76 8.90
N MET A 226 3.06 9.81 9.49
CA MET A 226 4.51 9.95 9.62
C MET A 226 5.11 8.83 10.49
N GLN A 227 4.41 8.42 11.55
CA GLN A 227 4.82 7.30 12.39
C GLN A 227 4.69 5.98 11.64
N GLU A 228 3.54 5.72 10.99
CA GLU A 228 3.29 4.53 10.17
C GLU A 228 4.40 4.33 9.13
N ARG A 229 4.79 5.41 8.44
CA ARG A 229 5.88 5.39 7.47
C ARG A 229 7.24 5.12 8.10
N ALA A 230 7.54 5.76 9.23
CA ALA A 230 8.83 5.61 9.92
C ALA A 230 9.04 4.20 10.47
N LEU A 231 7.95 3.52 10.82
CA LEU A 231 7.95 2.18 11.40
C LEU A 231 7.92 1.08 10.34
N ALA A 232 7.33 1.38 9.18
CA ALA A 232 7.23 0.43 8.08
C ALA A 232 8.60 0.09 7.49
N ARG A 233 8.88 -1.19 7.31
CA ARG A 233 10.11 -1.66 6.66
C ARG A 233 10.04 -1.60 5.14
N ARG A 234 8.82 -1.69 4.61
CA ARG A 234 8.47 -1.69 3.19
C ARG A 234 7.15 -0.98 3.02
N THR A 235 7.08 -0.10 2.06
CA THR A 235 5.83 0.61 1.76
C THR A 235 5.63 0.72 0.25
N ILE A 236 4.41 0.48 -0.20
CA ILE A 236 3.93 0.75 -1.54
C ILE A 236 3.02 1.96 -1.46
N TYR A 237 3.39 3.03 -2.14
CA TYR A 237 2.60 4.28 -2.18
C TYR A 237 1.81 4.34 -3.48
N PHE A 238 0.50 4.34 -3.38
CA PHE A 238 -0.41 4.51 -4.51
C PHE A 238 -0.79 5.98 -4.63
N THR A 239 -0.16 6.69 -5.57
CA THR A 239 -0.41 8.12 -5.82
C THR A 239 -1.22 8.33 -7.09
N ASN A 240 -1.71 9.57 -7.31
CA ASN A 240 -2.43 9.93 -8.53
C ASN A 240 -1.56 9.89 -9.80
N LYS A 241 -0.23 9.88 -9.65
CA LYS A 241 0.70 9.94 -10.78
C LYS A 241 1.30 8.57 -11.11
N GLN A 242 1.78 7.87 -10.10
CA GLN A 242 2.38 6.53 -10.24
C GLN A 242 2.48 5.85 -8.87
N THR A 243 2.86 4.57 -8.88
CA THR A 243 3.15 3.83 -7.66
C THR A 243 4.63 3.93 -7.31
N TYR A 244 4.92 4.13 -6.04
CA TYR A 244 6.27 4.11 -5.49
C TYR A 244 6.46 2.95 -4.53
N TRP A 245 7.67 2.48 -4.47
CA TRP A 245 8.16 1.50 -3.51
C TRP A 245 9.23 2.13 -2.64
N GLU A 246 9.15 1.95 -1.33
CA GLU A 246 10.20 2.32 -0.38
C GLU A 246 10.56 1.13 0.51
N CYS A 247 11.87 0.89 0.68
CA CYS A 247 12.40 -0.05 1.64
C CYS A 247 13.78 0.43 2.16
N GLY A 248 14.47 -0.41 2.92
CA GLY A 248 15.78 -0.09 3.46
C GLY A 248 16.84 0.24 2.40
N GLU A 249 16.70 -0.29 1.17
CA GLU A 249 17.61 0.01 0.05
C GLU A 249 17.38 1.40 -0.57
N GLY A 250 16.17 1.94 -0.46
CA GLY A 250 15.80 3.24 -1.04
C GLY A 250 14.42 3.26 -1.66
N VAL A 251 14.20 4.23 -2.55
CA VAL A 251 12.93 4.46 -3.24
C VAL A 251 13.05 4.04 -4.70
N ARG A 252 12.00 3.39 -5.22
CA ARG A 252 11.83 3.04 -6.63
C ARG A 252 10.45 3.50 -7.09
N CYS A 253 10.28 3.67 -8.38
CA CYS A 253 8.99 4.01 -8.99
C CYS A 253 8.72 3.15 -10.23
N GLU A 254 7.51 3.22 -10.76
CA GLU A 254 7.09 2.40 -11.89
C GLU A 254 7.86 2.68 -13.17
N THR A 255 8.47 3.86 -13.30
CA THR A 255 9.41 4.15 -14.40
C THR A 255 10.71 3.37 -14.31
N LEU A 256 10.86 2.48 -13.31
CA LEU A 256 12.05 1.69 -12.97
C LEU A 256 13.22 2.53 -12.46
N THR A 257 13.00 3.78 -12.13
CA THR A 257 14.03 4.65 -11.55
C THR A 257 14.30 4.28 -10.11
N LYS A 258 15.57 4.26 -9.74
CA LYS A 258 16.01 4.30 -8.35
C LYS A 258 16.24 5.76 -7.96
N MET A 259 15.50 6.22 -6.97
CA MET A 259 15.60 7.59 -6.46
C MET A 259 16.59 7.65 -5.29
N GLU A 260 17.37 8.73 -5.21
CA GLU A 260 18.17 9.01 -4.02
C GLU A 260 17.23 9.52 -2.90
N LYS A 261 17.51 9.07 -1.65
CA LYS A 261 16.76 9.54 -0.47
C LYS A 261 17.16 10.95 -0.10
#